data_bdb5f4f5b25d2499707151bc7880a19a
#
_entry.id   bdb5f4f5b25d2499707151bc7880a19a
#
_cell.length_a   1.000
_cell.length_b   1.000
_cell.length_c   1.000
_cell.angle_alpha   90.00
_cell.angle_beta   90.00
_cell.angle_gamma   90.00
#
_symmetry.space_group_name_H-M   'P 1'
#
loop_
_entity.id
_entity.type
_entity.pdbx_description
1 polymer ?
#
loop_
_entity_poly.entity_id
_entity_poly.type
_entity_poly.pdbx_seq_one_letter_code
_entity_poly.pdbx_strand_id
1 'polypeptide(L)'
;ESGQGSINASVLMEGTFETPIYAGHASIKSGSLRLASIQEEIEDIQARLDISGRTVQISEGNARIGNGTVRLGGGIILIQDAPSQTNLQATFSSVRLRPNEDLDLTASGTLNLMGRVGSLELVGDVELLNLHYTSNIELDDMLRKKAKPLPLPGLSPGEAWSLRVNVRGENNLLFTNN
;
A
#
# COMPACT_ATOMS: atom_id res chain seq x y z
N GLU A 1 -13.09 -2.81 -8.93
CA GLU A 1 -11.77 -2.18 -9.13
C GLU A 1 -11.70 -1.59 -10.51
N SER A 2 -11.25 -0.36 -10.64
CA SER A 2 -11.04 0.32 -11.93
C SER A 2 -9.86 1.27 -11.80
N GLY A 3 -9.12 1.42 -12.89
CA GLY A 3 -7.98 2.32 -12.94
C GLY A 3 -7.88 3.00 -14.30
N GLN A 4 -7.35 4.21 -14.29
CA GLN A 4 -7.08 5.01 -15.49
C GLN A 4 -5.68 5.61 -15.36
N GLY A 5 -5.06 5.94 -16.49
CA GLY A 5 -3.75 6.57 -16.49
C GLY A 5 -2.99 6.36 -17.79
N SER A 6 -1.90 7.09 -17.94
CA SER A 6 -0.98 6.96 -19.06
C SER A 6 0.31 6.30 -18.59
N ILE A 7 0.68 5.21 -19.25
CA ILE A 7 1.91 4.46 -18.97
C ILE A 7 2.84 4.59 -20.17
N ASN A 8 4.08 4.99 -19.91
CA ASN A 8 5.15 4.99 -20.88
C ASN A 8 6.26 4.07 -20.36
N ALA A 9 6.71 3.14 -21.18
CA ALA A 9 7.78 2.22 -20.83
C ALA A 9 8.74 2.01 -22.00
N SER A 10 10.02 1.89 -21.69
CA SER A 10 11.07 1.49 -22.61
C SER A 10 11.98 0.51 -21.89
N VAL A 11 12.00 -0.73 -22.35
CA VAL A 11 12.78 -1.80 -21.74
C VAL A 11 13.58 -2.50 -22.84
N LEU A 12 14.89 -2.58 -22.64
CA LEU A 12 15.81 -3.37 -23.44
C LEU A 12 16.02 -4.71 -22.74
N MET A 13 15.96 -5.78 -23.49
CA MET A 13 16.27 -7.12 -23.03
C MET A 13 17.49 -7.64 -23.78
N GLU A 14 18.52 -8.03 -23.05
CA GLU A 14 19.77 -8.58 -23.55
C GLU A 14 20.05 -9.94 -22.90
N GLY A 15 21.08 -10.66 -23.40
CA GLY A 15 21.50 -11.95 -22.83
C GLY A 15 20.89 -13.16 -23.57
N THR A 16 20.59 -14.21 -22.82
CA THR A 16 19.99 -15.45 -23.36
C THR A 16 18.56 -15.63 -22.84
N PHE A 17 17.79 -16.52 -23.47
CA PHE A 17 16.45 -16.85 -22.97
C PHE A 17 16.44 -17.44 -21.56
N GLU A 18 17.55 -18.07 -21.16
CA GLU A 18 17.68 -18.66 -19.82
C GLU A 18 18.13 -17.63 -18.76
N THR A 19 18.86 -16.60 -19.20
CA THR A 19 19.40 -15.56 -18.31
C THR A 19 19.22 -14.17 -18.95
N PRO A 20 17.98 -13.68 -19.04
CA PRO A 20 17.73 -12.35 -19.58
C PRO A 20 18.20 -11.27 -18.62
N ILE A 21 18.74 -10.18 -19.19
CA ILE A 21 19.12 -8.97 -18.48
C ILE A 21 18.24 -7.85 -18.97
N TYR A 22 17.54 -7.19 -18.08
CA TYR A 22 16.63 -6.09 -18.40
C TYR A 22 17.28 -4.76 -18.05
N ALA A 23 17.14 -3.77 -18.92
CA ALA A 23 17.52 -2.39 -18.66
C ALA A 23 16.47 -1.46 -19.22
N GLY A 24 16.03 -0.48 -18.44
CA GLY A 24 14.99 0.42 -18.93
C GLY A 24 14.35 1.25 -17.85
N HIS A 25 13.28 1.89 -18.26
CA HIS A 25 12.45 2.68 -17.34
C HIS A 25 10.98 2.58 -17.74
N ALA A 26 10.13 2.76 -16.74
CA ALA A 26 8.69 2.95 -16.94
C ALA A 26 8.23 4.16 -16.14
N SER A 27 7.20 4.83 -16.61
CA SER A 27 6.56 5.94 -15.90
C SER A 27 5.06 5.91 -16.02
N ILE A 28 4.40 6.25 -14.93
CA ILE A 28 2.96 6.48 -14.87
C ILE A 28 2.75 7.97 -14.67
N LYS A 29 1.83 8.56 -15.43
CA LYS A 29 1.45 9.97 -15.31
C LYS A 29 -0.06 10.07 -15.18
N SER A 30 -0.50 10.87 -14.21
CA SER A 30 -1.93 11.17 -13.99
C SER A 30 -2.79 9.90 -13.87
N GLY A 31 -2.29 8.91 -13.13
CA GLY A 31 -3.06 7.71 -12.87
C GLY A 31 -4.13 7.93 -11.80
N SER A 32 -5.22 7.18 -11.89
CA SER A 32 -6.17 7.01 -10.79
C SER A 32 -6.52 5.54 -10.60
N LEU A 33 -6.87 5.17 -9.37
CA LEU A 33 -7.20 3.80 -9.00
C LEU A 33 -8.31 3.81 -7.94
N ARG A 34 -9.38 3.07 -8.19
CA ARG A 34 -10.45 2.82 -7.23
C ARG A 34 -10.36 1.38 -6.75
N LEU A 35 -10.17 1.22 -5.43
CA LEU A 35 -10.12 -0.08 -4.76
C LEU A 35 -11.47 -0.37 -4.09
N ALA A 36 -11.89 -1.64 -4.13
CA ALA A 36 -13.13 -2.05 -3.46
C ALA A 36 -13.04 -2.00 -1.92
N SER A 37 -11.84 -1.97 -1.37
CA SER A 37 -11.57 -1.97 0.07
C SER A 37 -11.61 -0.60 0.74
N ILE A 38 -11.64 0.47 -0.04
CA ILE A 38 -11.70 1.85 0.46
C ILE A 38 -12.66 2.67 -0.41
N GLN A 39 -13.35 3.62 0.19
CA GLN A 39 -14.30 4.46 -0.55
C GLN A 39 -13.60 5.57 -1.34
N GLU A 40 -12.45 6.00 -0.87
CA GLU A 40 -11.64 7.03 -1.52
C GLU A 40 -10.97 6.50 -2.79
N GLU A 41 -10.93 7.34 -3.80
CA GLU A 41 -10.12 7.11 -4.99
C GLU A 41 -8.68 7.53 -4.73
N ILE A 42 -7.74 6.73 -5.23
CA ILE A 42 -6.33 7.09 -5.28
C ILE A 42 -6.13 7.89 -6.57
N GLU A 43 -5.78 9.14 -6.45
CA GLU A 43 -5.68 10.10 -7.56
C GLU A 43 -4.25 10.58 -7.77
N ASP A 44 -4.00 11.23 -8.90
CA ASP A 44 -2.73 11.86 -9.26
C ASP A 44 -1.53 10.91 -9.10
N ILE A 45 -1.75 9.63 -9.41
CA ILE A 45 -0.69 8.64 -9.34
C ILE A 45 0.39 8.99 -10.37
N GLN A 46 1.57 9.28 -9.86
CA GLN A 46 2.77 9.49 -10.65
C GLN A 46 3.84 8.53 -10.12
N ALA A 47 4.45 7.78 -11.01
CA ALA A 47 5.51 6.86 -10.63
C ALA A 47 6.58 6.80 -11.72
N ARG A 48 7.83 6.66 -11.29
CA ARG A 48 8.97 6.32 -12.13
C ARG A 48 9.61 5.06 -11.60
N LEU A 49 9.81 4.13 -12.50
CA LEU A 49 10.44 2.85 -12.25
C LEU A 49 11.70 2.76 -13.09
N ASP A 50 12.81 2.42 -12.48
CA ASP A 50 14.07 2.16 -13.16
C ASP A 50 14.38 0.67 -13.05
N ILE A 51 14.68 0.04 -14.17
CA ILE A 51 14.94 -1.40 -14.28
C ILE A 51 16.41 -1.59 -14.64
N SER A 52 17.14 -2.33 -13.82
CA SER A 52 18.56 -2.63 -14.04
C SER A 52 18.84 -4.08 -13.63
N GLY A 53 19.13 -4.91 -14.62
CA GLY A 53 19.32 -6.33 -14.43
C GLY A 53 18.07 -6.97 -13.85
N ARG A 54 18.14 -7.39 -12.60
CA ARG A 54 17.05 -8.05 -11.88
C ARG A 54 16.41 -7.16 -10.82
N THR A 55 16.77 -5.89 -10.80
CA THR A 55 16.26 -4.92 -9.83
C THR A 55 15.29 -3.98 -10.51
N VAL A 56 14.12 -3.82 -9.92
CA VAL A 56 13.14 -2.78 -10.25
C VAL A 56 13.13 -1.80 -9.10
N GLN A 57 13.53 -0.56 -9.36
CA GLN A 57 13.59 0.52 -8.38
C GLN A 57 12.47 1.51 -8.64
N ILE A 58 11.69 1.84 -7.63
CA ILE A 58 10.76 2.97 -7.64
C ILE A 58 11.56 4.20 -7.22
N SER A 59 11.97 5.00 -8.19
CA SER A 59 12.75 6.23 -7.96
C SER A 59 11.85 7.40 -7.57
N GLU A 60 10.61 7.38 -8.01
CA GLU A 60 9.60 8.38 -7.70
C GLU A 60 8.23 7.71 -7.67
N GLY A 61 7.51 7.83 -6.56
CA GLY A 61 6.13 7.38 -6.43
C GLY A 61 5.35 8.40 -5.62
N ASN A 62 4.32 9.00 -6.20
CA ASN A 62 3.45 9.96 -5.54
C ASN A 62 2.01 9.66 -5.89
N ALA A 63 1.11 9.87 -4.94
CA ALA A 63 -0.33 9.77 -5.13
C ALA A 63 -1.07 10.64 -4.12
N ARG A 64 -2.37 10.87 -4.36
CA ARG A 64 -3.28 11.49 -3.40
C ARG A 64 -4.39 10.51 -3.03
N ILE A 65 -4.80 10.55 -1.77
CA ILE A 65 -5.97 9.84 -1.25
C ILE A 65 -6.78 10.84 -0.45
N GLY A 66 -7.94 11.23 -0.95
CA GLY A 66 -8.70 12.33 -0.40
C GLY A 66 -7.87 13.64 -0.40
N ASN A 67 -7.70 14.25 0.78
CA ASN A 67 -6.88 15.46 0.93
C ASN A 67 -5.42 15.14 1.30
N GLY A 68 -5.08 13.88 1.49
CA GLY A 68 -3.75 13.45 1.89
C GLY A 68 -2.86 13.10 0.72
N THR A 69 -1.56 13.00 1.01
CA THR A 69 -0.53 12.64 0.04
C THR A 69 0.16 11.36 0.46
N VAL A 70 0.55 10.55 -0.53
CA VAL A 70 1.33 9.33 -0.34
C VAL A 70 2.57 9.41 -1.21
N ARG A 71 3.73 9.07 -0.64
CA ARG A 71 4.98 8.88 -1.37
C ARG A 71 5.41 7.43 -1.23
N LEU A 72 5.82 6.84 -2.32
CA LEU A 72 6.28 5.45 -2.40
C LEU A 72 7.67 5.43 -3.03
N GLY A 73 8.58 4.69 -2.41
CA GLY A 73 9.91 4.45 -2.94
C GLY A 73 10.41 3.07 -2.55
N GLY A 74 11.58 2.69 -3.10
CA GLY A 74 12.18 1.41 -2.77
C GLY A 74 12.37 0.50 -3.97
N GLY A 75 12.68 -0.76 -3.72
CA GLY A 75 13.02 -1.68 -4.80
C GLY A 75 12.53 -3.10 -4.60
N ILE A 76 12.46 -3.80 -5.72
CA ILE A 76 12.10 -5.21 -5.80
C ILE A 76 13.18 -5.92 -6.60
N ILE A 77 13.67 -7.05 -6.08
CA ILE A 77 14.58 -7.92 -6.81
C ILE A 77 13.77 -9.08 -7.40
N LEU A 78 13.97 -9.33 -8.68
CA LEU A 78 13.32 -10.41 -9.40
C LEU A 78 14.23 -11.64 -9.46
N ILE A 79 13.66 -12.83 -9.30
CA ILE A 79 14.32 -14.12 -9.58
C ILE A 79 13.38 -14.92 -10.49
N GLN A 80 13.89 -15.33 -11.66
CA GLN A 80 13.08 -15.99 -12.70
C GLN A 80 11.82 -15.16 -13.04
N ASP A 81 12.01 -13.84 -13.22
CA ASP A 81 10.98 -12.86 -13.53
C ASP A 81 9.83 -12.72 -12.51
N ALA A 82 10.01 -13.30 -11.32
CA ALA A 82 9.09 -13.15 -10.21
C ALA A 82 9.70 -12.32 -9.07
N PRO A 83 8.92 -11.51 -8.35
CA PRO A 83 9.38 -10.82 -7.15
C PRO A 83 9.98 -11.81 -6.14
N SER A 84 11.19 -11.54 -5.70
CA SER A 84 11.92 -12.42 -4.77
C SER A 84 12.21 -11.73 -3.45
N GLN A 85 12.67 -10.50 -3.51
CA GLN A 85 12.95 -9.68 -2.35
C GLN A 85 12.37 -8.29 -2.55
N THR A 86 11.74 -7.78 -1.52
CA THR A 86 11.05 -6.51 -1.53
C THR A 86 11.60 -5.62 -0.42
N ASN A 87 11.78 -4.34 -0.72
CA ASN A 87 12.06 -3.29 0.23
C ASN A 87 11.39 -2.02 -0.27
N LEU A 88 10.14 -1.81 0.16
CA LEU A 88 9.31 -0.67 -0.22
C LEU A 88 9.02 0.18 1.00
N GLN A 89 9.06 1.49 0.84
CA GLN A 89 8.68 2.45 1.85
C GLN A 89 7.54 3.32 1.34
N ALA A 90 6.50 3.44 2.13
CA ALA A 90 5.41 4.37 1.92
C ALA A 90 5.39 5.40 3.06
N THR A 91 5.43 6.69 2.71
CA THR A 91 5.20 7.80 3.64
C THR A 91 3.92 8.49 3.25
N PHE A 92 3.03 8.70 4.21
CA PHE A 92 1.74 9.34 3.95
C PHE A 92 1.45 10.42 4.96
N SER A 93 0.75 11.45 4.51
CA SER A 93 0.42 12.62 5.31
C SER A 93 -1.05 12.97 5.13
N SER A 94 -1.77 13.08 6.25
CA SER A 94 -3.17 13.47 6.33
C SER A 94 -4.10 12.66 5.39
N VAL A 95 -3.79 11.40 5.20
CA VAL A 95 -4.60 10.50 4.37
C VAL A 95 -5.88 10.17 5.12
N ARG A 96 -7.02 10.50 4.48
CA ARG A 96 -8.34 10.15 4.98
C ARG A 96 -8.80 8.85 4.34
N LEU A 97 -9.26 7.91 5.16
CA LEU A 97 -9.76 6.61 4.73
C LEU A 97 -11.10 6.33 5.38
N ARG A 98 -12.03 5.79 4.58
CA ARG A 98 -13.32 5.27 5.03
C ARG A 98 -13.48 3.83 4.55
N PRO A 99 -12.93 2.86 5.31
CA PRO A 99 -13.02 1.45 4.96
C PRO A 99 -14.46 0.92 4.91
N ASN A 100 -15.35 1.53 5.67
CA ASN A 100 -16.78 1.28 5.70
C ASN A 100 -17.55 2.56 6.09
N GLU A 101 -18.88 2.49 6.16
CA GLU A 101 -19.76 3.63 6.49
C GLU A 101 -19.59 4.10 7.94
N ASP A 102 -19.16 3.21 8.83
CA ASP A 102 -19.07 3.47 10.27
C ASP A 102 -17.72 4.05 10.69
N LEU A 103 -16.68 3.95 9.86
CA LEU A 103 -15.31 4.31 10.20
C LEU A 103 -14.76 5.36 9.26
N ASP A 104 -14.47 6.54 9.80
CA ASP A 104 -13.78 7.64 9.14
C ASP A 104 -12.50 7.93 9.93
N LEU A 105 -11.37 7.77 9.29
CA LEU A 105 -10.07 8.00 9.92
C LEU A 105 -9.17 8.88 9.05
N THR A 106 -8.35 9.69 9.69
CA THR A 106 -7.28 10.44 9.04
C THR A 106 -5.97 10.10 9.74
N ALA A 107 -4.98 9.73 8.96
CA ALA A 107 -3.70 9.29 9.48
C ALA A 107 -2.52 9.85 8.69
N SER A 108 -1.39 9.93 9.39
CA SER A 108 -0.06 10.18 8.82
C SER A 108 0.91 9.09 9.29
N GLY A 109 1.98 8.86 8.56
CA GLY A 109 2.94 7.86 9.00
C GLY A 109 3.91 7.40 7.94
N THR A 110 4.67 6.38 8.32
CA THR A 110 5.60 5.69 7.43
C THR A 110 5.46 4.19 7.63
N LEU A 111 5.32 3.47 6.54
CA LEU A 111 5.25 2.02 6.50
C LEU A 111 6.37 1.49 5.61
N ASN A 112 7.02 0.43 6.04
CA ASN A 112 8.07 -0.26 5.29
C ASN A 112 7.66 -1.72 5.11
N LEU A 113 7.59 -2.15 3.87
CA LEU A 113 7.36 -3.54 3.49
C LEU A 113 8.68 -4.14 3.04
N MET A 114 9.17 -5.13 3.78
CA MET A 114 10.45 -5.76 3.51
C MET A 114 10.38 -7.27 3.65
N GLY A 115 11.29 -7.95 2.98
CA GLY A 115 11.41 -9.40 3.07
C GLY A 115 11.42 -10.11 1.74
N ARG A 116 11.31 -11.43 1.79
CA ARG A 116 11.19 -12.29 0.61
C ARG A 116 9.74 -12.66 0.38
N VAL A 117 9.38 -12.93 -0.86
CA VAL A 117 8.06 -13.50 -1.18
C VAL A 117 7.86 -14.79 -0.39
N GLY A 118 6.71 -14.90 0.29
CA GLY A 118 6.41 -15.97 1.26
C GLY A 118 6.80 -15.65 2.71
N SER A 119 7.56 -14.57 2.96
CA SER A 119 7.93 -14.10 4.31
C SER A 119 8.14 -12.58 4.29
N LEU A 120 7.06 -11.84 4.19
CA LEU A 120 7.08 -10.38 4.18
C LEU A 120 6.82 -9.82 5.58
N GLU A 121 7.49 -8.73 5.92
CA GLU A 121 7.29 -7.97 7.14
C GLU A 121 6.86 -6.55 6.81
N LEU A 122 5.73 -6.12 7.39
CA LEU A 122 5.28 -4.74 7.36
C LEU A 122 5.56 -4.10 8.71
N VAL A 123 6.43 -3.09 8.71
CA VAL A 123 6.80 -2.35 9.92
C VAL A 123 6.56 -0.86 9.72
N GLY A 124 6.26 -0.14 10.79
CA GLY A 124 6.17 1.31 10.73
C GLY A 124 5.47 1.97 11.89
N ASP A 125 5.27 3.27 11.72
CA ASP A 125 4.62 4.15 12.68
C ASP A 125 3.47 4.86 11.99
N VAL A 126 2.31 4.86 12.63
CA VAL A 126 1.08 5.52 12.18
C VAL A 126 0.58 6.42 13.28
N GLU A 127 0.32 7.66 12.95
CA GLU A 127 -0.31 8.65 13.80
C GLU A 127 -1.75 8.87 13.32
N LEU A 128 -2.72 8.59 14.18
CA LEU A 128 -4.13 8.88 13.94
C LEU A 128 -4.40 10.34 14.30
N LEU A 129 -4.63 11.15 13.28
CA LEU A 129 -4.95 12.59 13.45
C LEU A 129 -6.44 12.78 13.78
N ASN A 130 -7.29 11.92 13.26
CA ASN A 130 -8.71 11.89 13.54
C ASN A 130 -9.23 10.46 13.38
N LEU A 131 -10.13 10.05 14.25
CA LEU A 131 -10.88 8.81 14.12
C LEU A 131 -12.31 9.05 14.60
N HIS A 132 -13.27 8.83 13.72
CA HIS A 132 -14.68 8.85 14.02
C HIS A 132 -15.27 7.48 13.72
N TYR A 133 -15.78 6.83 14.76
CA TYR A 133 -16.45 5.55 14.65
C TYR A 133 -17.91 5.71 15.11
N THR A 134 -18.84 5.38 14.22
CA THR A 134 -20.28 5.53 14.41
C THR A 134 -20.93 4.17 14.22
N SER A 135 -21.05 3.38 15.24
CA SER A 135 -21.78 2.10 15.16
C SER A 135 -22.40 1.75 16.51
N ASN A 136 -23.47 0.97 16.48
CA ASN A 136 -23.99 0.33 17.68
C ASN A 136 -22.98 -0.68 18.21
N ILE A 137 -22.24 -0.28 19.24
CA ILE A 137 -21.29 -1.15 19.91
C ILE A 137 -22.08 -2.08 20.85
N GLU A 138 -22.48 -3.23 20.33
CA GLU A 138 -22.84 -4.34 21.20
C GLU A 138 -21.57 -5.00 21.73
N LEU A 139 -21.23 -4.74 22.97
CA LEU A 139 -20.05 -5.29 23.66
C LEU A 139 -19.94 -6.82 23.51
N ASP A 140 -21.08 -7.53 23.42
CA ASP A 140 -21.14 -8.97 23.20
C ASP A 140 -20.59 -9.38 21.81
N ASP A 141 -20.74 -8.55 20.80
CA ASP A 141 -20.24 -8.82 19.44
C ASP A 141 -18.71 -8.62 19.34
N MET A 142 -18.15 -7.68 20.08
CA MET A 142 -16.69 -7.49 20.17
C MET A 142 -15.97 -8.69 20.82
N LEU A 143 -16.60 -9.30 21.79
CA LEU A 143 -16.05 -10.48 22.49
C LEU A 143 -16.19 -11.77 21.67
N ARG A 144 -17.11 -11.84 20.73
CA ARG A 144 -17.40 -13.03 19.92
C ARG A 144 -16.77 -13.02 18.52
N LYS A 145 -16.55 -11.87 17.92
CA LYS A 145 -15.90 -11.78 16.60
C LYS A 145 -14.40 -11.87 16.77
N LYS A 146 -13.83 -13.06 16.58
CA LYS A 146 -12.42 -13.17 16.20
C LYS A 146 -12.24 -12.28 14.98
N ALA A 147 -11.37 -11.26 15.08
CA ALA A 147 -11.04 -10.39 13.97
C ALA A 147 -10.73 -11.24 12.73
N LYS A 148 -11.58 -11.19 11.72
CA LYS A 148 -11.25 -11.77 10.42
C LYS A 148 -10.10 -10.94 9.88
N PRO A 149 -8.98 -11.57 9.51
CA PRO A 149 -7.89 -10.82 8.85
C PRO A 149 -8.47 -10.12 7.62
N LEU A 150 -8.24 -8.81 7.51
CA LEU A 150 -8.59 -8.05 6.31
C LEU A 150 -7.84 -8.68 5.12
N PRO A 151 -8.54 -9.12 4.08
CA PRO A 151 -7.87 -9.58 2.88
C PRO A 151 -7.17 -8.39 2.24
N LEU A 152 -5.85 -8.36 2.33
CA LEU A 152 -5.04 -7.39 1.59
C LEU A 152 -5.10 -7.76 0.10
N PRO A 153 -5.44 -6.81 -0.80
CA PRO A 153 -5.56 -7.10 -2.21
C PRO A 153 -4.23 -7.60 -2.77
N GLY A 154 -4.26 -8.71 -3.52
CA GLY A 154 -3.10 -9.27 -4.20
C GLY A 154 -2.32 -10.34 -3.46
N LEU A 155 -2.81 -10.84 -2.31
CA LEU A 155 -2.13 -11.86 -1.53
C LEU A 155 -2.79 -13.23 -1.63
N SER A 156 -1.98 -14.25 -1.88
CA SER A 156 -2.42 -15.64 -1.89
C SER A 156 -2.55 -16.19 -0.46
N PRO A 157 -3.56 -17.02 -0.18
CA PRO A 157 -3.63 -17.73 1.09
C PRO A 157 -2.41 -18.65 1.26
N GLY A 158 -1.60 -18.41 2.29
CA GLY A 158 -0.41 -19.23 2.59
C GLY A 158 0.90 -18.44 2.69
N GLU A 159 0.91 -17.15 2.33
CA GLU A 159 2.06 -16.29 2.57
C GLU A 159 2.15 -15.89 4.04
N ALA A 160 3.30 -16.11 4.66
CA ALA A 160 3.55 -15.69 6.03
C ALA A 160 3.84 -14.18 6.06
N TRP A 161 2.92 -13.43 6.62
CA TRP A 161 3.07 -11.99 6.86
C TRP A 161 3.32 -11.75 8.34
N SER A 162 4.30 -10.92 8.65
CA SER A 162 4.44 -10.34 9.97
C SER A 162 4.10 -8.86 9.94
N LEU A 163 3.40 -8.40 10.97
CA LEU A 163 2.97 -7.02 11.13
C LEU A 163 3.51 -6.47 12.44
N ARG A 164 4.26 -5.36 12.35
CA ARG A 164 4.75 -4.60 13.51
C ARG A 164 4.54 -3.12 13.24
N VAL A 165 3.33 -2.66 13.45
CA VAL A 165 2.95 -1.26 13.26
C VAL A 165 2.61 -0.66 14.61
N ASN A 166 3.31 0.43 14.96
CA ASN A 166 3.02 1.23 16.12
C ASN A 166 1.97 2.28 15.73
N VAL A 167 0.83 2.26 16.39
CA VAL A 167 -0.27 3.19 16.14
C VAL A 167 -0.43 4.11 17.36
N ARG A 168 -0.39 5.42 17.14
CA ARG A 168 -0.61 6.43 18.15
C ARG A 168 -1.75 7.33 17.72
N GLY A 169 -2.52 7.83 18.67
CA GLY A 169 -3.58 8.80 18.43
C GLY A 169 -3.78 9.64 19.69
N GLU A 170 -3.86 10.95 19.53
CA GLU A 170 -4.08 11.89 20.62
C GLU A 170 -5.26 12.80 20.29
N ASN A 171 -6.17 12.99 21.26
CA ASN A 171 -7.20 14.04 21.35
C ASN A 171 -8.34 14.06 20.31
N ASN A 172 -8.34 13.27 19.26
CA ASN A 172 -9.36 13.32 18.21
C ASN A 172 -9.98 11.93 17.90
N LEU A 173 -10.20 11.13 18.97
CA LEU A 173 -10.84 9.83 18.85
C LEU A 173 -12.28 9.95 19.35
N LEU A 174 -13.25 9.95 18.45
CA LEU A 174 -14.66 10.06 18.72
C LEU A 174 -15.37 8.73 18.47
N PHE A 175 -16.07 8.23 19.49
CA PHE A 175 -16.92 7.06 19.39
C PHE A 175 -18.36 7.50 19.66
N THR A 176 -19.24 7.36 18.69
CA THR A 176 -20.66 7.65 18.85
C THR A 176 -21.47 6.35 18.76
N ASN A 177 -22.34 6.16 19.73
CA ASN A 177 -23.30 5.05 19.74
C ASN A 177 -24.66 5.63 19.32
N ASN A 178 -25.29 5.06 18.30
CA ASN A 178 -26.64 5.44 17.85
C ASN A 178 -27.69 4.60 18.55
#